data_f1ded379e06f7757ca00c43ba6bb5334
#
_entry.id   f1ded379e06f7757ca00c43ba6bb5334
#
_cell.length_a   1.000
_cell.length_b   1.000
_cell.length_c   1.000
_cell.angle_alpha   90.00
_cell.angle_beta   90.00
_cell.angle_gamma   90.00
#
_symmetry.space_group_name_H-M   'P 1'
#
loop_
_entity.id
_entity.type
_entity.pdbx_description
1 polymer ?
#
loop_
_entity_poly.entity_id
_entity_poly.type
_entity_poly.pdbx_seq_one_letter_code
_entity_poly.pdbx_strand_id
1 'polypeptide(L)'
;MIPRRTALLLVDVQQGFDDPRWGIRNNPEAESRMAELLQAWRDRGLPVIHIQHCSTDPDSPLRPDLPGAALKEATGPRPEELVIQKRVNSAFIQTPLEAHLERQDISALVVVGLTTDHCVSTTVRMAGNLGFTVFLVSDATATFDRGGVDGHWYSAEAIHQIHLASLHGEFCTVLSCSDLLAGLEGGSEPLLPPGSSPRRGSDFQAGASPLHRMKGPSFGPERRQGQEPAPPSPRGFNTAPFAKELP
;
A
#
# COMPACT_ATOMS: atom_id res chain seq x y z
N MET A 1 -10.87 3.07 -18.81
CA MET A 1 -9.94 2.29 -19.68
C MET A 1 -8.60 2.21 -18.98
N ILE A 2 -8.05 1.01 -18.80
CA ILE A 2 -6.69 0.81 -18.31
C ILE A 2 -5.74 1.22 -19.45
N PRO A 3 -4.78 2.12 -19.20
CA PRO A 3 -3.82 2.53 -20.23
C PRO A 3 -3.04 1.33 -20.79
N ARG A 4 -2.71 1.35 -22.07
CA ARG A 4 -2.03 0.22 -22.73
C ARG A 4 -0.66 -0.14 -22.15
N ARG A 5 0.00 0.80 -21.44
CA ARG A 5 1.29 0.62 -20.77
C ARG A 5 1.12 0.69 -19.27
N THR A 6 0.26 -0.17 -18.73
CA THR A 6 0.06 -0.33 -17.30
C THR A 6 0.87 -1.51 -16.78
N ALA A 7 1.76 -1.28 -15.82
CA ALA A 7 2.48 -2.36 -15.16
C ALA A 7 1.69 -2.92 -13.97
N LEU A 8 1.74 -4.24 -13.80
CA LEU A 8 1.34 -4.90 -12.56
C LEU A 8 2.52 -4.90 -11.59
N LEU A 9 2.34 -4.30 -10.42
CA LEU A 9 3.33 -4.20 -9.35
C LEU A 9 2.90 -5.09 -8.18
N LEU A 10 3.60 -6.22 -8.00
CA LEU A 10 3.38 -7.13 -6.87
C LEU A 10 4.32 -6.72 -5.73
N VAL A 11 3.75 -6.16 -4.66
CA VAL A 11 4.52 -5.61 -3.54
C VAL A 11 4.66 -6.65 -2.43
N ASP A 12 5.90 -7.12 -2.20
CA ASP A 12 6.31 -7.93 -1.06
C ASP A 12 5.45 -9.20 -0.86
N VAL A 13 5.12 -9.91 -1.94
CA VAL A 13 4.37 -11.16 -1.86
C VAL A 13 5.32 -12.31 -1.47
N GLN A 14 5.73 -12.31 -0.18
CA GLN A 14 6.80 -13.15 0.36
C GLN A 14 6.28 -14.18 1.35
N GLN A 15 6.99 -15.33 1.44
CA GLN A 15 6.66 -16.44 2.34
C GLN A 15 6.67 -16.04 3.83
N GLY A 16 7.51 -15.08 4.21
CA GLY A 16 7.60 -14.59 5.58
C GLY A 16 6.31 -13.96 6.13
N PHE A 17 5.34 -13.62 5.26
CA PHE A 17 4.02 -13.19 5.69
C PHE A 17 3.09 -14.34 6.12
N ASP A 18 3.52 -15.60 5.95
CA ASP A 18 2.83 -16.76 6.50
C ASP A 18 3.28 -17.08 7.93
N ASP A 19 4.25 -16.34 8.49
CA ASP A 19 4.72 -16.52 9.86
C ASP A 19 3.59 -16.17 10.86
N PRO A 20 3.25 -17.07 11.79
CA PRO A 20 2.18 -16.86 12.78
C PRO A 20 2.35 -15.62 13.66
N ARG A 21 3.57 -15.05 13.75
CA ARG A 21 3.84 -13.81 14.50
C ARG A 21 3.03 -12.60 14.03
N TRP A 22 2.59 -12.60 12.78
CA TRP A 22 1.80 -11.52 12.22
C TRP A 22 0.36 -11.47 12.78
N GLY A 23 -0.15 -12.58 13.31
CA GLY A 23 -1.51 -12.69 13.84
C GLY A 23 -2.58 -12.90 12.77
N ILE A 24 -3.78 -12.42 13.05
CA ILE A 24 -4.95 -12.59 12.18
C ILE A 24 -4.84 -11.67 10.97
N ARG A 25 -5.11 -12.23 9.79
CA ARG A 25 -5.05 -11.55 8.50
C ARG A 25 -6.46 -11.45 7.89
N ASN A 26 -6.72 -10.35 7.17
CA ASN A 26 -7.88 -10.26 6.26
C ASN A 26 -7.54 -10.83 4.87
N ASN A 27 -8.51 -10.84 3.98
CA ASN A 27 -8.38 -11.26 2.57
C ASN A 27 -7.57 -12.56 2.40
N PRO A 28 -8.05 -13.70 2.89
CA PRO A 28 -7.34 -14.97 2.80
C PRO A 28 -7.07 -15.41 1.35
N GLU A 29 -7.90 -14.94 0.41
CA GLU A 29 -7.79 -15.24 -1.03
C GLU A 29 -6.93 -14.23 -1.81
N ALA A 30 -6.24 -13.29 -1.14
CA ALA A 30 -5.54 -12.21 -1.83
C ALA A 30 -4.49 -12.73 -2.82
N GLU A 31 -3.72 -13.77 -2.47
CA GLU A 31 -2.74 -14.37 -3.37
C GLU A 31 -3.39 -15.06 -4.58
N SER A 32 -4.57 -15.66 -4.42
CA SER A 32 -5.33 -16.22 -5.54
C SER A 32 -5.75 -15.11 -6.51
N ARG A 33 -6.22 -13.96 -6.00
CA ARG A 33 -6.54 -12.79 -6.81
C ARG A 33 -5.32 -12.18 -7.48
N MET A 34 -4.18 -12.13 -6.77
CA MET A 34 -2.91 -11.70 -7.37
C MET A 34 -2.49 -12.62 -8.51
N ALA A 35 -2.61 -13.95 -8.35
CA ALA A 35 -2.28 -14.92 -9.39
C ALA A 35 -3.19 -14.79 -10.63
N GLU A 36 -4.48 -14.52 -10.44
CA GLU A 36 -5.45 -14.24 -11.52
C GLU A 36 -5.02 -13.02 -12.35
N LEU A 37 -4.70 -11.92 -11.67
CA LEU A 37 -4.22 -10.69 -12.32
C LEU A 37 -2.87 -10.91 -13.01
N LEU A 38 -1.95 -11.59 -12.35
CA LEU A 38 -0.64 -11.91 -12.90
C LEU A 38 -0.76 -12.72 -14.20
N GLN A 39 -1.64 -13.71 -14.23
CA GLN A 39 -1.91 -14.49 -15.45
C GLN A 39 -2.51 -13.60 -16.54
N ALA A 40 -3.46 -12.72 -16.20
CA ALA A 40 -4.07 -11.82 -17.17
C ALA A 40 -3.09 -10.81 -17.78
N TRP A 41 -2.09 -10.35 -17.01
CA TRP A 41 -0.99 -9.49 -17.49
C TRP A 41 -0.06 -10.26 -18.43
N ARG A 42 0.35 -11.46 -18.01
CA ARG A 42 1.22 -12.37 -18.79
C ARG A 42 0.61 -12.74 -20.14
N ASP A 43 -0.68 -13.07 -20.17
CA ASP A 43 -1.39 -13.43 -21.40
C ASP A 43 -1.48 -12.27 -22.40
N ARG A 44 -1.41 -11.04 -21.91
CA ARG A 44 -1.43 -9.83 -22.72
C ARG A 44 -0.04 -9.26 -23.01
N GLY A 45 1.02 -9.88 -22.53
CA GLY A 45 2.39 -9.38 -22.67
C GLY A 45 2.60 -8.02 -22.01
N LEU A 46 1.82 -7.70 -20.96
CA LEU A 46 1.93 -6.44 -20.22
C LEU A 46 3.06 -6.52 -19.17
N PRO A 47 3.68 -5.38 -18.81
CA PRO A 47 4.78 -5.36 -17.85
C PRO A 47 4.37 -5.87 -16.48
N VAL A 48 5.20 -6.77 -15.90
CA VAL A 48 5.08 -7.28 -14.54
C VAL A 48 6.36 -6.94 -13.78
N ILE A 49 6.21 -6.41 -12.57
CA ILE A 49 7.32 -6.03 -11.69
C ILE A 49 7.04 -6.59 -10.29
N HIS A 50 8.01 -7.34 -9.78
CA HIS A 50 7.96 -7.86 -8.41
C HIS A 50 8.83 -7.02 -7.51
N ILE A 51 8.28 -6.62 -6.37
CA ILE A 51 9.01 -5.93 -5.29
C ILE A 51 9.25 -6.94 -4.18
N GLN A 52 10.49 -7.00 -3.71
CA GLN A 52 10.90 -7.88 -2.61
C GLN A 52 11.46 -7.02 -1.46
N HIS A 53 10.84 -7.12 -0.31
CA HIS A 53 11.36 -6.45 0.90
C HIS A 53 12.51 -7.25 1.49
N CYS A 54 13.67 -6.61 1.62
CA CYS A 54 14.86 -7.15 2.30
C CYS A 54 15.01 -6.43 3.63
N SER A 55 14.35 -6.93 4.67
CA SER A 55 14.35 -6.29 5.99
C SER A 55 15.75 -6.21 6.60
N THR A 56 16.03 -5.07 7.23
CA THR A 56 17.24 -4.85 8.04
C THR A 56 16.98 -5.09 9.53
N ASP A 57 15.74 -5.33 9.93
CA ASP A 57 15.37 -5.68 11.29
C ASP A 57 15.82 -7.11 11.60
N PRO A 58 16.64 -7.34 12.64
CA PRO A 58 17.17 -8.65 13.00
C PRO A 58 16.09 -9.68 13.34
N ASP A 59 14.92 -9.23 13.77
CA ASP A 59 13.82 -10.11 14.17
C ASP A 59 12.80 -10.36 13.04
N SER A 60 12.96 -9.71 11.89
CA SER A 60 12.03 -9.82 10.78
C SER A 60 12.15 -11.15 10.03
N PRO A 61 11.04 -11.84 9.72
CA PRO A 61 11.04 -13.02 8.85
C PRO A 61 11.36 -12.68 7.38
N LEU A 62 11.35 -11.38 7.02
CA LEU A 62 11.66 -10.90 5.67
C LEU A 62 13.14 -10.55 5.49
N ARG A 63 14.01 -10.96 6.40
CA ARG A 63 15.47 -10.82 6.23
C ARG A 63 15.94 -11.62 5.01
N PRO A 64 16.88 -11.06 4.21
CA PRO A 64 17.31 -11.69 2.96
C PRO A 64 18.04 -13.05 3.16
N ASP A 65 18.54 -13.31 4.35
CA ASP A 65 19.21 -14.55 4.73
C ASP A 65 18.26 -15.63 5.27
N LEU A 66 16.96 -15.35 5.37
CA LEU A 66 15.94 -16.29 5.86
C LEU A 66 15.04 -16.78 4.72
N PRO A 67 14.48 -18.00 4.84
CA PRO A 67 13.54 -18.54 3.84
C PRO A 67 12.32 -17.64 3.58
N GLY A 68 11.85 -16.93 4.62
CA GLY A 68 10.71 -16.03 4.53
C GLY A 68 10.91 -14.85 3.57
N ALA A 69 12.15 -14.52 3.21
CA ALA A 69 12.43 -13.51 2.19
C ALA A 69 12.01 -13.95 0.78
N ALA A 70 11.91 -15.26 0.52
CA ALA A 70 11.54 -15.78 -0.80
C ALA A 70 10.13 -15.31 -1.19
N LEU A 71 9.95 -14.97 -2.48
CA LEU A 71 8.64 -14.68 -3.05
C LEU A 71 7.79 -15.97 -3.06
N LYS A 72 6.47 -15.82 -2.88
CA LYS A 72 5.54 -16.96 -2.90
C LYS A 72 5.46 -17.54 -4.31
N GLU A 73 5.49 -18.88 -4.41
CA GLU A 73 5.54 -19.62 -5.67
C GLU A 73 4.32 -19.32 -6.57
N ALA A 74 3.13 -19.26 -5.99
CA ALA A 74 1.87 -19.02 -6.74
C ALA A 74 1.86 -17.68 -7.50
N THR A 75 2.64 -16.72 -7.04
CA THR A 75 2.76 -15.38 -7.65
C THR A 75 4.21 -15.05 -8.02
N GLY A 76 5.07 -16.05 -8.07
CA GLY A 76 6.50 -15.89 -8.31
C GLY A 76 6.84 -15.34 -9.70
N PRO A 77 8.00 -14.67 -9.84
CA PRO A 77 8.44 -14.10 -11.10
C PRO A 77 8.86 -15.19 -12.11
N ARG A 78 8.64 -14.90 -13.40
CA ARG A 78 9.30 -15.60 -14.50
C ARG A 78 10.72 -15.05 -14.70
N PRO A 79 11.62 -15.79 -15.38
CA PRO A 79 13.00 -15.34 -15.58
C PRO A 79 13.14 -13.98 -16.28
N GLU A 80 12.17 -13.61 -17.11
CA GLU A 80 12.14 -12.35 -17.86
C GLU A 80 11.50 -11.19 -17.07
N GLU A 81 10.85 -11.47 -15.94
CA GLU A 81 10.17 -10.47 -15.14
C GLU A 81 11.12 -9.80 -14.16
N LEU A 82 10.96 -8.49 -13.99
CA LEU A 82 11.83 -7.69 -13.14
C LEU A 82 11.52 -7.91 -11.65
N VAL A 83 12.56 -8.23 -10.88
CA VAL A 83 12.51 -8.24 -9.41
C VAL A 83 13.35 -7.10 -8.87
N ILE A 84 12.74 -6.23 -8.08
CA ILE A 84 13.40 -5.09 -7.42
C ILE A 84 13.40 -5.31 -5.91
N GLN A 85 14.59 -5.27 -5.30
CA GLN A 85 14.75 -5.34 -3.86
C GLN A 85 14.68 -3.96 -3.23
N LYS A 86 14.00 -3.85 -2.09
CA LYS A 86 13.93 -2.63 -1.27
C LYS A 86 14.19 -2.93 0.20
N ARG A 87 14.56 -1.91 0.95
CA ARG A 87 14.85 -2.02 2.41
C ARG A 87 13.94 -1.15 3.27
N VAL A 88 13.06 -0.36 2.64
CA VAL A 88 12.09 0.52 3.29
C VAL A 88 10.70 0.27 2.71
N ASN A 89 9.64 0.87 3.26
CA ASN A 89 8.28 0.58 2.85
C ASN A 89 7.98 0.99 1.40
N SER A 90 8.46 2.15 0.95
CA SER A 90 8.23 2.57 -0.45
C SER A 90 9.08 1.76 -1.42
N ALA A 91 8.45 1.30 -2.51
CA ALA A 91 9.14 0.64 -3.61
C ALA A 91 9.99 1.60 -4.47
N PHE A 92 9.84 2.91 -4.27
CA PHE A 92 10.56 3.94 -5.04
C PHE A 92 11.83 4.45 -4.36
N ILE A 93 11.96 4.28 -3.03
CA ILE A 93 13.08 4.84 -2.29
C ILE A 93 14.30 3.92 -2.39
N GLN A 94 15.42 4.48 -2.88
CA GLN A 94 16.70 3.78 -3.08
C GLN A 94 16.59 2.53 -3.98
N THR A 95 15.68 2.59 -4.96
CA THR A 95 15.48 1.53 -5.95
C THR A 95 15.50 2.12 -7.36
N PRO A 96 15.71 1.32 -8.40
CA PRO A 96 15.64 1.77 -9.78
C PRO A 96 14.21 1.83 -10.35
N LEU A 97 13.15 1.68 -9.54
CA LEU A 97 11.77 1.52 -10.01
C LEU A 97 11.32 2.69 -10.89
N GLU A 98 11.42 3.93 -10.38
CA GLU A 98 10.99 5.13 -11.09
C GLU A 98 11.68 5.24 -12.47
N ALA A 99 13.02 5.19 -12.48
CA ALA A 99 13.78 5.24 -13.72
C ALA A 99 13.49 4.07 -14.68
N HIS A 100 13.11 2.90 -14.16
CA HIS A 100 12.67 1.78 -14.98
C HIS A 100 11.32 2.07 -15.66
N LEU A 101 10.35 2.55 -14.88
CA LEU A 101 9.02 2.89 -15.38
C LEU A 101 9.09 3.99 -16.46
N GLU A 102 9.89 5.02 -16.23
CA GLU A 102 10.13 6.10 -17.20
C GLU A 102 10.74 5.59 -18.51
N ARG A 103 11.81 4.79 -18.42
CA ARG A 103 12.47 4.20 -19.62
C ARG A 103 11.53 3.31 -20.43
N GLN A 104 10.57 2.67 -19.79
CA GLN A 104 9.58 1.82 -20.45
C GLN A 104 8.32 2.59 -20.86
N ASP A 105 8.29 3.92 -20.64
CA ASP A 105 7.13 4.79 -20.89
C ASP A 105 5.85 4.26 -20.22
N ILE A 106 6.00 3.75 -18.99
CA ILE A 106 4.90 3.25 -18.16
C ILE A 106 4.38 4.42 -17.34
N SER A 107 3.12 4.78 -17.52
CA SER A 107 2.45 5.90 -16.84
C SER A 107 1.38 5.47 -15.85
N ALA A 108 1.06 4.17 -15.82
CA ALA A 108 0.03 3.64 -14.94
C ALA A 108 0.48 2.35 -14.25
N LEU A 109 0.03 2.16 -13.01
CA LEU A 109 0.36 1.02 -12.18
C LEU A 109 -0.92 0.38 -11.64
N VAL A 110 -0.99 -0.95 -11.69
CA VAL A 110 -1.88 -1.75 -10.87
C VAL A 110 -1.07 -2.30 -9.71
N VAL A 111 -1.45 -1.98 -8.48
CA VAL A 111 -0.72 -2.35 -7.28
C VAL A 111 -1.49 -3.41 -6.51
N VAL A 112 -0.80 -4.51 -6.19
CA VAL A 112 -1.28 -5.63 -5.37
C VAL A 112 -0.20 -5.99 -4.36
N GLY A 113 -0.50 -6.78 -3.34
CA GLY A 113 0.52 -7.32 -2.43
C GLY A 113 0.29 -7.02 -0.96
N LEU A 114 1.37 -7.02 -0.17
CA LEU A 114 1.37 -7.00 1.29
C LEU A 114 2.29 -5.89 1.84
N THR A 115 1.95 -5.25 2.97
CA THR A 115 0.65 -5.20 3.61
C THR A 115 -0.03 -3.91 3.22
N THR A 116 -1.36 -3.91 3.18
CA THR A 116 -2.17 -2.76 2.73
C THR A 116 -1.76 -1.47 3.43
N ASP A 117 -1.55 -1.51 4.74
CA ASP A 117 -1.27 -0.37 5.62
C ASP A 117 0.19 0.11 5.59
N HIS A 118 1.15 -0.73 5.18
CA HIS A 118 2.57 -0.38 5.17
C HIS A 118 3.13 -0.23 3.74
N CYS A 119 3.71 -1.30 3.20
CA CYS A 119 4.44 -1.21 1.94
C CYS A 119 3.55 -0.86 0.75
N VAL A 120 2.33 -1.41 0.70
CA VAL A 120 1.36 -1.09 -0.34
C VAL A 120 0.93 0.38 -0.25
N SER A 121 0.42 0.82 0.91
CA SER A 121 -0.02 2.22 1.12
C SER A 121 1.10 3.21 0.82
N THR A 122 2.32 2.96 1.31
CA THR A 122 3.46 3.85 1.10
C THR A 122 3.87 3.93 -0.37
N THR A 123 3.87 2.78 -1.07
CA THR A 123 4.19 2.72 -2.50
C THR A 123 3.14 3.41 -3.35
N VAL A 124 1.84 3.20 -3.06
CA VAL A 124 0.72 3.86 -3.75
C VAL A 124 0.77 5.38 -3.59
N ARG A 125 1.00 5.89 -2.37
CA ARG A 125 1.15 7.33 -2.11
C ARG A 125 2.32 7.92 -2.88
N MET A 126 3.46 7.24 -2.88
CA MET A 126 4.63 7.71 -3.62
C MET A 126 4.36 7.69 -5.12
N ALA A 127 3.78 6.63 -5.67
CA ALA A 127 3.44 6.56 -7.08
C ALA A 127 2.50 7.70 -7.51
N GLY A 128 1.43 7.96 -6.72
CA GLY A 128 0.51 9.08 -6.98
C GLY A 128 1.22 10.44 -6.94
N ASN A 129 2.11 10.67 -5.96
CA ASN A 129 2.90 11.91 -5.85
C ASN A 129 3.89 12.10 -7.00
N LEU A 130 4.40 11.01 -7.58
CA LEU A 130 5.27 11.03 -8.75
C LEU A 130 4.49 11.18 -10.07
N GLY A 131 3.14 11.25 -10.02
CA GLY A 131 2.29 11.51 -11.18
C GLY A 131 1.83 10.26 -11.94
N PHE A 132 2.07 9.06 -11.43
CA PHE A 132 1.54 7.84 -12.02
C PHE A 132 0.03 7.73 -11.79
N THR A 133 -0.70 7.21 -12.78
CA THR A 133 -2.07 6.75 -12.58
C THR A 133 -2.03 5.42 -11.84
N VAL A 134 -2.62 5.35 -10.65
CA VAL A 134 -2.54 4.16 -9.80
C VAL A 134 -3.91 3.52 -9.60
N PHE A 135 -3.97 2.21 -9.80
CA PHE A 135 -5.09 1.35 -9.46
C PHE A 135 -4.65 0.43 -8.31
N LEU A 136 -5.37 0.45 -7.21
CA LEU A 136 -5.14 -0.44 -6.07
C LEU A 136 -6.23 -1.50 -6.01
N VAL A 137 -5.85 -2.77 -6.03
CA VAL A 137 -6.82 -3.86 -6.05
C VAL A 137 -7.10 -4.32 -4.62
N SER A 138 -8.32 -4.00 -4.14
CA SER A 138 -8.70 -4.18 -2.74
C SER A 138 -8.66 -5.62 -2.25
N ASP A 139 -9.15 -6.56 -3.04
CA ASP A 139 -9.19 -8.00 -2.73
C ASP A 139 -7.91 -8.77 -3.11
N ALA A 140 -6.94 -8.07 -3.76
CA ALA A 140 -5.59 -8.55 -4.02
C ALA A 140 -4.53 -7.85 -3.13
N THR A 141 -4.95 -7.27 -2.01
CA THR A 141 -4.09 -6.77 -0.93
C THR A 141 -4.62 -7.25 0.41
N ALA A 142 -3.75 -7.41 1.39
CA ALA A 142 -4.13 -7.86 2.72
C ALA A 142 -3.26 -7.22 3.80
N THR A 143 -3.75 -7.24 5.03
CA THR A 143 -3.01 -6.82 6.22
C THR A 143 -3.36 -7.69 7.43
N PHE A 144 -2.85 -7.33 8.60
CA PHE A 144 -2.98 -8.04 9.85
C PHE A 144 -3.59 -7.13 10.93
N ASP A 145 -4.07 -7.73 12.01
CA ASP A 145 -4.51 -6.99 13.19
C ASP A 145 -3.41 -6.08 13.72
N ARG A 146 -3.77 -4.92 14.26
CA ARG A 146 -2.83 -3.93 14.82
C ARG A 146 -3.21 -3.49 16.23
N GLY A 147 -2.24 -3.47 17.11
CA GLY A 147 -2.38 -2.78 18.41
C GLY A 147 -2.29 -1.27 18.23
N GLY A 148 -3.29 -0.55 18.69
CA GLY A 148 -3.29 0.91 18.68
C GLY A 148 -2.54 1.50 19.88
N VAL A 149 -2.19 2.79 19.79
CA VAL A 149 -1.52 3.55 20.86
C VAL A 149 -2.43 3.74 22.10
N ASP A 150 -3.71 3.57 21.92
CA ASP A 150 -4.76 3.62 22.96
C ASP A 150 -4.96 2.26 23.67
N GLY A 151 -4.21 1.24 23.29
CA GLY A 151 -4.30 -0.13 23.78
C GLY A 151 -5.41 -0.97 23.16
N HIS A 152 -6.18 -0.43 22.22
CA HIS A 152 -7.17 -1.20 21.46
C HIS A 152 -6.52 -2.01 20.36
N TRP A 153 -7.10 -3.17 20.06
CA TRP A 153 -6.76 -3.96 18.89
C TRP A 153 -7.74 -3.65 17.77
N TYR A 154 -7.17 -3.25 16.63
CA TYR A 154 -7.93 -3.01 15.41
C TYR A 154 -7.81 -4.24 14.52
N SER A 155 -8.94 -4.76 14.08
CA SER A 155 -8.95 -5.92 13.18
C SER A 155 -8.25 -5.60 11.85
N ALA A 156 -7.66 -6.63 11.23
CA ALA A 156 -7.06 -6.52 9.89
C ALA A 156 -8.02 -5.90 8.88
N GLU A 157 -9.30 -6.27 8.94
CA GLU A 157 -10.32 -5.69 8.06
C GLU A 157 -10.54 -4.19 8.32
N ALA A 158 -10.61 -3.75 9.58
CA ALA A 158 -10.76 -2.33 9.90
C ALA A 158 -9.54 -1.52 9.41
N ILE A 159 -8.33 -2.01 9.65
CA ILE A 159 -7.10 -1.39 9.15
C ILE A 159 -7.11 -1.30 7.63
N HIS A 160 -7.45 -2.40 6.96
CA HIS A 160 -7.53 -2.47 5.51
C HIS A 160 -8.49 -1.42 4.94
N GLN A 161 -9.75 -1.40 5.40
CA GLN A 161 -10.77 -0.48 4.91
C GLN A 161 -10.42 0.99 5.13
N ILE A 162 -9.84 1.33 6.29
CA ILE A 162 -9.38 2.70 6.58
C ILE A 162 -8.29 3.13 5.60
N HIS A 163 -7.34 2.24 5.31
CA HIS A 163 -6.27 2.54 4.35
C HIS A 163 -6.79 2.65 2.92
N LEU A 164 -7.69 1.78 2.47
CA LEU A 164 -8.33 1.90 1.17
C LEU A 164 -9.09 3.23 1.03
N ALA A 165 -9.89 3.61 2.05
CA ALA A 165 -10.62 4.86 2.06
C ALA A 165 -9.68 6.10 2.03
N SER A 166 -8.56 6.04 2.74
CA SER A 166 -7.55 7.11 2.76
C SER A 166 -6.78 7.25 1.44
N LEU A 167 -6.68 6.20 0.65
CA LEU A 167 -5.94 6.19 -0.63
C LEU A 167 -6.84 6.53 -1.82
N HIS A 168 -8.11 6.10 -1.76
CA HIS A 168 -9.06 6.26 -2.86
C HIS A 168 -9.37 7.72 -3.14
N GLY A 169 -9.28 8.11 -4.42
CA GLY A 169 -9.60 9.46 -4.89
C GLY A 169 -8.46 10.47 -4.76
N GLU A 170 -7.54 10.29 -3.80
CA GLU A 170 -6.39 11.17 -3.65
C GLU A 170 -5.13 10.62 -4.35
N PHE A 171 -4.77 9.35 -4.08
CA PHE A 171 -3.54 8.74 -4.60
C PHE A 171 -3.79 7.67 -5.65
N CYS A 172 -4.97 7.04 -5.63
CA CYS A 172 -5.30 5.93 -6.53
C CYS A 172 -6.80 5.78 -6.74
N THR A 173 -7.17 4.95 -7.72
CA THR A 173 -8.52 4.39 -7.82
C THR A 173 -8.48 2.99 -7.20
N VAL A 174 -9.28 2.77 -6.14
CA VAL A 174 -9.48 1.45 -5.54
C VAL A 174 -10.59 0.73 -6.28
N LEU A 175 -10.36 -0.53 -6.64
CA LEU A 175 -11.32 -1.39 -7.34
C LEU A 175 -11.08 -2.87 -6.96
N SER A 176 -12.00 -3.75 -7.30
CA SER A 176 -11.84 -5.19 -7.10
C SER A 176 -11.06 -5.85 -8.25
N CYS A 177 -10.54 -7.06 -8.02
CA CYS A 177 -9.95 -7.88 -9.08
C CYS A 177 -10.90 -8.09 -10.24
N SER A 178 -12.16 -8.41 -9.96
CA SER A 178 -13.20 -8.62 -10.98
C SER A 178 -13.49 -7.38 -11.84
N ASP A 179 -13.56 -6.18 -11.21
CA ASP A 179 -13.77 -4.92 -11.93
C ASP A 179 -12.58 -4.59 -12.83
N LEU A 180 -11.37 -4.85 -12.33
CA LEU A 180 -10.16 -4.64 -13.11
C LEU A 180 -10.09 -5.55 -14.33
N LEU A 181 -10.37 -6.85 -14.16
CA LEU A 181 -10.39 -7.83 -15.26
C LEU A 181 -11.46 -7.51 -16.29
N ALA A 182 -12.68 -7.15 -15.86
CA ALA A 182 -13.73 -6.71 -16.76
C ALA A 182 -13.32 -5.47 -17.57
N GLY A 183 -12.60 -4.52 -16.93
CA GLY A 183 -12.05 -3.35 -17.61
C GLY A 183 -10.96 -3.66 -18.62
N LEU A 184 -10.22 -4.77 -18.45
CA LEU A 184 -9.23 -5.25 -19.44
C LEU A 184 -9.91 -5.90 -20.66
N GLU A 185 -11.09 -6.50 -20.49
CA GLU A 185 -11.84 -7.18 -21.57
C GLU A 185 -12.71 -6.21 -22.36
N GLY A 186 -13.29 -5.23 -21.69
CA GLY A 186 -14.34 -4.36 -22.25
C GLY A 186 -13.89 -3.25 -23.19
N GLY A 187 -12.64 -3.04 -23.48
CA GLY A 187 -12.03 -2.20 -24.55
C GLY A 187 -12.58 -0.79 -24.87
N SER A 188 -13.62 -0.27 -24.17
CA SER A 188 -14.37 0.89 -24.67
C SER A 188 -14.82 1.92 -23.63
N GLU A 189 -14.68 1.73 -22.34
CA GLU A 189 -15.15 2.74 -21.38
C GLU A 189 -14.13 3.04 -20.25
N PRO A 190 -13.87 4.32 -19.93
CA PRO A 190 -12.88 4.67 -18.90
C PRO A 190 -13.38 4.27 -17.51
N LEU A 191 -12.57 3.53 -16.76
CA LEU A 191 -12.80 3.20 -15.33
C LEU A 191 -12.54 4.40 -14.40
N LEU A 192 -12.58 5.63 -14.92
CA LEU A 192 -12.41 6.83 -14.11
C LEU A 192 -13.79 7.29 -13.60
N PRO A 193 -13.92 7.59 -12.29
CA PRO A 193 -15.11 8.27 -11.79
C PRO A 193 -15.25 9.64 -12.47
N PRO A 194 -16.48 10.12 -12.74
CA PRO A 194 -16.69 11.42 -13.36
C PRO A 194 -16.14 12.53 -12.47
N GLY A 195 -15.13 13.24 -12.94
CA GLY A 195 -14.53 14.39 -12.27
C GLY A 195 -13.01 14.34 -12.04
N SER A 196 -12.33 13.23 -12.29
CA SER A 196 -10.86 13.15 -12.19
C SER A 196 -10.18 13.53 -13.50
N SER A 197 -9.92 14.82 -13.70
CA SER A 197 -9.00 15.27 -14.75
C SER A 197 -7.56 15.01 -14.29
N PRO A 198 -6.68 14.45 -15.13
CA PRO A 198 -5.27 14.32 -14.81
C PRO A 198 -4.68 15.75 -14.69
N ARG A 199 -4.23 16.10 -13.51
CA ARG A 199 -3.44 17.33 -13.32
C ARG A 199 -2.09 17.11 -13.98
N ARG A 200 -1.88 17.66 -15.17
CA ARG A 200 -0.55 17.75 -15.78
C ARG A 200 0.29 18.64 -14.88
N GLY A 201 1.35 18.07 -14.34
CA GLY A 201 2.36 18.80 -13.56
C GLY A 201 3.19 19.72 -14.46
N SER A 202 2.77 20.97 -14.64
CA SER A 202 3.59 22.03 -15.22
C SER A 202 3.19 23.45 -14.83
N ASP A 203 2.59 23.67 -13.63
CA ASP A 203 2.34 25.03 -13.15
C ASP A 203 2.54 25.13 -11.63
N PHE A 204 3.77 24.87 -11.15
CA PHE A 204 4.20 25.37 -9.85
C PHE A 204 4.76 26.78 -10.03
N GLN A 205 3.88 27.76 -10.28
CA GLN A 205 4.21 29.15 -10.04
C GLN A 205 3.92 29.48 -8.57
N ALA A 206 5.00 29.90 -7.89
CA ALA A 206 4.93 30.41 -6.54
C ALA A 206 4.04 31.67 -6.48
N GLY A 207 2.77 31.47 -6.09
CA GLY A 207 1.82 32.52 -5.80
C GLY A 207 1.39 32.42 -4.35
N ALA A 208 1.91 33.31 -3.50
CA ALA A 208 1.46 33.46 -2.13
C ALA A 208 -0.02 33.85 -2.10
N SER A 209 -0.88 32.97 -1.58
CA SER A 209 -2.26 33.30 -1.28
C SER A 209 -2.47 33.50 0.22
N PRO A 210 -3.26 34.50 0.64
CA PRO A 210 -3.38 34.87 2.04
C PRO A 210 -4.21 33.87 2.83
N LEU A 211 -3.69 33.55 4.02
CA LEU A 211 -4.34 32.74 5.04
C LEU A 211 -5.75 33.24 5.35
N HIS A 212 -6.77 32.51 4.92
CA HIS A 212 -8.12 32.68 5.40
C HIS A 212 -8.24 32.06 6.80
N ARG A 213 -8.32 32.93 7.79
CA ARG A 213 -8.47 32.60 9.21
C ARG A 213 -9.88 32.02 9.43
N MET A 214 -10.02 30.71 9.44
CA MET A 214 -11.24 30.05 9.92
C MET A 214 -11.33 30.19 11.44
N LYS A 215 -12.36 30.89 11.92
CA LYS A 215 -12.72 30.92 13.34
C LYS A 215 -13.27 29.57 13.73
N GLY A 216 -12.56 28.84 14.58
CA GLY A 216 -13.05 27.62 15.22
C GLY A 216 -14.14 27.95 16.25
N PRO A 217 -15.07 27.00 16.50
CA PRO A 217 -16.09 27.16 17.54
C PRO A 217 -15.45 27.19 18.93
N SER A 218 -15.88 28.14 19.76
CA SER A 218 -15.48 28.27 21.16
C SER A 218 -16.17 27.20 22.00
N PHE A 219 -15.38 26.28 22.57
CA PHE A 219 -15.86 25.38 23.63
C PHE A 219 -15.76 26.05 24.98
N GLY A 220 -16.91 26.36 25.59
CA GLY A 220 -17.01 26.74 26.98
C GLY A 220 -16.91 25.51 27.91
N PRO A 221 -16.50 25.70 29.19
CA PRO A 221 -16.31 24.57 30.09
C PRO A 221 -17.66 24.12 30.71
N GLU A 222 -18.16 22.94 30.29
CA GLU A 222 -19.23 22.26 31.01
C GLU A 222 -18.64 21.36 32.10
N ARG A 223 -18.99 21.65 33.34
CA ARG A 223 -18.71 20.81 34.53
C ARG A 223 -19.62 19.59 34.48
N ARG A 224 -19.05 18.38 34.44
CA ARG A 224 -19.75 17.17 34.86
C ARG A 224 -19.00 16.54 36.04
N GLN A 225 -19.68 16.51 37.18
CA GLN A 225 -19.36 15.66 38.33
C GLN A 225 -19.87 14.26 38.00
N GLY A 226 -19.01 13.25 38.20
CA GLY A 226 -19.37 11.85 38.11
C GLY A 226 -18.11 11.01 38.30
N GLN A 227 -17.88 10.53 39.52
CA GLN A 227 -16.79 9.59 39.83
C GLN A 227 -17.11 8.23 39.22
N GLU A 228 -16.25 7.75 38.34
CA GLU A 228 -16.15 6.34 37.95
C GLU A 228 -14.91 5.70 38.57
N PRO A 229 -14.98 4.40 38.95
CA PRO A 229 -13.89 3.72 39.66
C PRO A 229 -12.69 3.46 38.72
N ALA A 230 -11.49 3.54 39.29
CA ALA A 230 -10.22 3.36 38.63
C ALA A 230 -10.08 1.94 38.03
N PRO A 231 -9.54 1.83 36.79
CA PRO A 231 -9.21 0.54 36.21
C PRO A 231 -7.94 -0.06 36.82
N PRO A 232 -7.78 -1.41 36.79
CA PRO A 232 -6.62 -2.08 37.37
C PRO A 232 -5.34 -1.79 36.60
N SER A 233 -4.22 -1.71 37.33
CA SER A 233 -2.88 -1.42 36.80
C SER A 233 -2.43 -2.41 35.72
N PRO A 234 -1.87 -1.94 34.60
CA PRO A 234 -1.29 -2.83 33.59
C PRO A 234 0.06 -3.38 34.07
N ARG A 235 0.23 -4.69 33.90
CA ARG A 235 1.54 -5.35 34.09
C ARG A 235 2.52 -4.85 33.04
N GLY A 236 3.75 -4.57 33.50
CA GLY A 236 4.77 -3.88 32.75
C GLY A 236 5.10 -4.48 31.38
N PHE A 237 5.07 -3.63 30.39
CA PHE A 237 5.71 -3.86 29.11
C PHE A 237 7.05 -3.15 29.11
N ASN A 238 8.09 -3.91 28.80
CA ASN A 238 9.47 -3.45 28.68
C ASN A 238 9.59 -2.59 27.41
N THR A 239 9.56 -1.27 27.57
CA THR A 239 9.84 -0.32 26.47
C THR A 239 11.34 -0.09 26.38
N ALA A 240 12.02 -0.77 25.46
CA ALA A 240 13.35 -0.36 25.04
C ALA A 240 13.25 0.92 24.18
N PRO A 241 14.07 1.95 24.43
CA PRO A 241 14.01 3.20 23.67
C PRO A 241 14.66 3.05 22.30
N PHE A 242 13.93 3.47 21.27
CA PHE A 242 14.48 3.69 19.93
C PHE A 242 15.36 4.96 19.96
N ALA A 243 16.65 4.79 20.23
CA ALA A 243 17.64 5.81 19.91
C ALA A 243 18.35 5.40 18.63
N LYS A 244 18.04 6.05 17.51
CA LYS A 244 18.87 6.01 16.31
C LYS A 244 19.86 7.17 16.40
N GLU A 245 21.10 6.85 16.67
CA GLU A 245 22.22 7.73 16.29
C GLU A 245 22.48 7.53 14.79
N LEU A 246 22.48 8.63 14.06
CA LEU A 246 22.94 8.71 12.68
C LEU A 246 24.46 8.98 12.68
N PRO A 247 25.24 8.34 11.81
CA PRO A 247 26.58 8.79 11.48
C PRO A 247 26.56 9.99 10.54
#